data_beec2cf5c8aa32d1bd30e34b4b72c881
#
_entry.id   beec2cf5c8aa32d1bd30e34b4b72c881
#
_cell.length_a   1.000
_cell.length_b   1.000
_cell.length_c   1.000
_cell.angle_alpha   90.00
_cell.angle_beta   90.00
_cell.angle_gamma   90.00
#
_symmetry.space_group_name_H-M   'P 1'
#
loop_
_entity.id
_entity.type
_entity.pdbx_description
1 polymer ?
#
loop_
_entity_poly.entity_id
_entity_poly.type
_entity_poly.pdbx_seq_one_letter_code
_entity_poly.pdbx_strand_id
1 'polypeptide(L)'
;MSKLIKSGEEARKALEAGVNILADTVKVTLGPKGRNVVLDKKFGAPLITNDGVTIAKEIELDDPFEDMGAQLVREVSTKTNDVAGDGTTTATLLAQAMVREGLKNLAAGANPVVMKKGMAKAVETAVSAIKANSQKVNGTDDIARVGTVSSGDEFIGKLIAEAMEKVSADGVITIEESKTAETYSEVVEGMMFDRGYITPYMVTDTEKMEAVIDDAYLLITDKKISVISDILPILEQLVQSGKKLVIIAEDVEGEALSTLIVNRLRGTLNVVCVKAPGFGDRRKEMLQDIAILTGGQVISEELGYELKNTTIDMLGRARQIKVTKENTTIVDGAGDKQAIADRVAQIRAQIGVTTSEYDKEKLQERLAKLAGGVAVIKVGAATETEMKEKKLRIEDALNATRAAVEEGIVAGGGTAYVNAVPAVEKLISEVEGDEKTGVQIIVKALQEPIRQIAANAGIDGSVVLEKIKTSGKVGYGFDAYKEVYCDMISAGIVDPAKVTRSALENAASVSSMVLTTEALVADKPEPPAPAAPGAGMGDMGGMY
;
A
#
# COMPACT_ATOMS: atom_id res chain seq x y z
N MET A 1 22.58 -10.01 -26.56
CA MET A 1 22.83 -10.89 -25.40
C MET A 1 22.31 -12.28 -25.69
N SER A 2 23.06 -13.34 -25.36
CA SER A 2 22.60 -14.73 -25.48
C SER A 2 21.63 -15.04 -24.34
N LYS A 3 20.64 -15.91 -24.61
CA LYS A 3 19.64 -16.33 -23.64
C LYS A 3 19.95 -17.73 -23.12
N LEU A 4 19.63 -17.95 -21.84
CA LEU A 4 19.56 -19.26 -21.22
C LEU A 4 18.08 -19.70 -21.22
N ILE A 5 17.83 -20.97 -21.52
CA ILE A 5 16.45 -21.48 -21.58
C ILE A 5 16.39 -22.75 -20.71
N LYS A 6 15.43 -22.81 -19.81
CA LYS A 6 14.99 -24.03 -19.12
C LYS A 6 13.57 -24.36 -19.57
N SER A 7 13.22 -25.64 -19.69
CA SER A 7 11.88 -26.05 -20.12
C SER A 7 11.42 -27.28 -19.35
N GLY A 8 10.11 -27.55 -19.37
CA GLY A 8 9.50 -28.71 -18.76
C GLY A 8 9.72 -28.76 -17.25
N GLU A 9 10.14 -29.92 -16.75
CA GLU A 9 10.34 -30.15 -15.32
C GLU A 9 11.43 -29.28 -14.70
N GLU A 10 12.51 -28.99 -15.42
CA GLU A 10 13.59 -28.12 -14.92
C GLU A 10 13.11 -26.68 -14.68
N ALA A 11 12.28 -26.15 -15.60
CA ALA A 11 11.69 -24.83 -15.47
C ALA A 11 10.76 -24.78 -14.26
N ARG A 12 9.89 -25.79 -14.09
CA ARG A 12 8.95 -25.87 -12.97
C ARG A 12 9.64 -25.98 -11.62
N LYS A 13 10.72 -26.81 -11.54
CA LYS A 13 11.51 -26.93 -10.30
C LYS A 13 12.20 -25.64 -9.89
N ALA A 14 12.75 -24.91 -10.87
CA ALA A 14 13.38 -23.62 -10.58
C ALA A 14 12.35 -22.59 -10.08
N LEU A 15 11.19 -22.48 -10.73
CA LEU A 15 10.10 -21.63 -10.25
C LEU A 15 9.64 -22.01 -8.83
N GLU A 16 9.43 -23.32 -8.56
CA GLU A 16 9.02 -23.78 -7.25
C GLU A 16 10.04 -23.46 -6.16
N ALA A 17 11.34 -23.59 -6.46
CA ALA A 17 12.41 -23.25 -5.53
C ALA A 17 12.34 -21.75 -5.15
N GLY A 18 12.24 -20.87 -6.12
CA GLY A 18 12.12 -19.42 -5.88
C GLY A 18 10.86 -19.05 -5.10
N VAL A 19 9.71 -19.63 -5.46
CA VAL A 19 8.44 -19.46 -4.72
C VAL A 19 8.60 -19.88 -3.27
N ASN A 20 9.23 -21.04 -3.03
CA ASN A 20 9.39 -21.57 -1.68
C ASN A 20 10.35 -20.71 -0.85
N ILE A 21 11.49 -20.30 -1.39
CA ILE A 21 12.47 -19.47 -0.67
C ILE A 21 11.81 -18.18 -0.19
N LEU A 22 11.10 -17.47 -1.06
CA LEU A 22 10.43 -16.24 -0.67
C LEU A 22 9.31 -16.50 0.34
N ALA A 23 8.41 -17.42 0.05
CA ALA A 23 7.25 -17.68 0.91
C ALA A 23 7.66 -18.23 2.29
N ASP A 24 8.68 -19.11 2.37
CA ASP A 24 9.19 -19.64 3.63
C ASP A 24 9.82 -18.56 4.50
N THR A 25 10.42 -17.54 3.89
CA THR A 25 10.97 -16.38 4.61
C THR A 25 9.86 -15.47 5.15
N VAL A 26 8.80 -15.26 4.36
CA VAL A 26 7.70 -14.35 4.74
C VAL A 26 6.74 -14.99 5.75
N LYS A 27 6.35 -16.27 5.58
CA LYS A 27 5.29 -16.92 6.38
C LYS A 27 5.59 -17.06 7.88
N VAL A 28 6.85 -16.91 8.30
CA VAL A 28 7.24 -16.95 9.72
C VAL A 28 6.69 -15.76 10.51
N THR A 29 6.25 -14.73 9.83
CA THR A 29 5.68 -13.51 10.43
C THR A 29 4.18 -13.63 10.71
N LEU A 30 3.51 -14.68 10.18
CA LEU A 30 2.06 -14.79 10.22
C LEU A 30 1.50 -15.11 11.61
N GLY A 31 0.48 -14.36 12.02
CA GLY A 31 -0.30 -14.60 13.23
C GLY A 31 0.32 -14.02 14.50
N PRO A 32 -0.37 -14.14 15.65
CA PRO A 32 -0.02 -13.45 16.89
C PRO A 32 1.28 -13.93 17.55
N LYS A 33 1.80 -15.10 17.15
CA LYS A 33 3.12 -15.62 17.54
C LYS A 33 4.11 -15.65 16.38
N GLY A 34 3.82 -14.89 15.31
CA GLY A 34 4.74 -14.63 14.22
C GLY A 34 6.01 -13.91 14.71
N ARG A 35 7.09 -14.07 13.96
CA ARG A 35 8.41 -13.51 14.30
C ARG A 35 8.87 -12.53 13.25
N ASN A 36 9.73 -11.62 13.64
CA ASN A 36 10.33 -10.65 12.73
C ASN A 36 11.41 -11.28 11.85
N VAL A 37 11.60 -10.69 10.68
CA VAL A 37 12.72 -10.95 9.77
C VAL A 37 13.66 -9.75 9.83
N VAL A 38 14.96 -10.00 9.77
CA VAL A 38 16.00 -8.95 9.72
C VAL A 38 16.48 -8.82 8.29
N LEU A 39 16.37 -7.62 7.74
CA LEU A 39 16.77 -7.29 6.38
C LEU A 39 18.05 -6.45 6.43
N ASP A 40 19.07 -6.87 5.68
CA ASP A 40 20.30 -6.11 5.54
C ASP A 40 20.04 -4.85 4.71
N LYS A 41 20.69 -3.77 5.07
CA LYS A 41 20.63 -2.50 4.33
C LYS A 41 22.03 -2.05 3.98
N LYS A 42 22.27 -1.71 2.72
CA LYS A 42 23.57 -1.22 2.23
C LYS A 42 24.08 0.00 3.00
N PHE A 43 23.18 0.78 3.56
CA PHE A 43 23.48 1.96 4.36
C PHE A 43 22.54 2.00 5.57
N GLY A 44 23.12 2.28 6.76
CA GLY A 44 22.37 2.37 8.01
C GLY A 44 22.27 1.05 8.79
N ALA A 45 21.35 1.00 9.73
CA ALA A 45 21.10 -0.21 10.53
C ALA A 45 20.21 -1.20 9.76
N PRO A 46 20.36 -2.52 9.99
CA PRO A 46 19.43 -3.51 9.47
C PRO A 46 17.98 -3.19 9.85
N LEU A 47 17.05 -3.44 8.93
CA LEU A 47 15.62 -3.27 9.19
C LEU A 47 15.07 -4.55 9.82
N ILE A 48 14.39 -4.41 10.95
CA ILE A 48 13.65 -5.50 11.60
C ILE A 48 12.17 -5.26 11.29
N THR A 49 11.50 -6.24 10.67
CA THR A 49 10.10 -6.10 10.28
C THR A 49 9.37 -7.44 10.25
N ASN A 50 8.06 -7.42 10.40
CA ASN A 50 7.13 -8.52 10.14
C ASN A 50 6.22 -8.24 8.93
N ASP A 51 6.37 -7.10 8.28
CA ASP A 51 5.60 -6.76 7.09
C ASP A 51 6.01 -7.62 5.89
N GLY A 52 5.05 -8.40 5.38
CA GLY A 52 5.28 -9.37 4.31
C GLY A 52 5.71 -8.74 2.99
N VAL A 53 5.18 -7.58 2.61
CA VAL A 53 5.55 -6.93 1.34
C VAL A 53 6.95 -6.34 1.39
N THR A 54 7.34 -5.76 2.51
CA THR A 54 8.70 -5.23 2.72
C THR A 54 9.72 -6.37 2.65
N ILE A 55 9.44 -7.50 3.31
CA ILE A 55 10.32 -8.68 3.23
C ILE A 55 10.40 -9.20 1.80
N ALA A 56 9.26 -9.36 1.12
CA ALA A 56 9.20 -9.92 -0.23
C ALA A 56 9.96 -9.07 -1.25
N LYS A 57 9.99 -7.75 -1.11
CA LYS A 57 10.71 -6.82 -1.99
C LYS A 57 12.23 -6.93 -1.89
N GLU A 58 12.76 -7.31 -0.74
CA GLU A 58 14.21 -7.42 -0.50
C GLU A 58 14.81 -8.77 -0.93
N ILE A 59 13.96 -9.76 -1.27
CA ILE A 59 14.46 -11.09 -1.66
C ILE A 59 14.81 -11.09 -3.15
N GLU A 60 16.10 -11.23 -3.44
CA GLU A 60 16.68 -11.45 -4.77
C GLU A 60 17.55 -12.70 -4.72
N LEU A 61 17.46 -13.55 -5.75
CA LEU A 61 18.18 -14.84 -5.80
C LEU A 61 19.23 -14.84 -6.90
N ASP A 62 20.36 -15.49 -6.63
CA ASP A 62 21.49 -15.56 -7.55
C ASP A 62 21.18 -16.34 -8.85
N ASP A 63 20.37 -17.43 -8.78
CA ASP A 63 19.90 -18.13 -9.96
C ASP A 63 18.73 -17.36 -10.61
N PRO A 64 18.90 -16.84 -11.85
CA PRO A 64 17.87 -16.02 -12.49
C PRO A 64 16.57 -16.77 -12.74
N PHE A 65 16.57 -18.10 -12.80
CA PHE A 65 15.36 -18.91 -12.98
C PHE A 65 14.60 -19.11 -11.66
N GLU A 66 15.32 -19.26 -10.56
CA GLU A 66 14.70 -19.27 -9.22
C GLU A 66 14.19 -17.88 -8.88
N ASP A 67 14.95 -16.83 -9.20
CA ASP A 67 14.53 -15.44 -8.97
C ASP A 67 13.23 -15.10 -9.71
N MET A 68 13.00 -15.62 -10.91
CA MET A 68 11.70 -15.48 -11.59
C MET A 68 10.54 -16.01 -10.74
N GLY A 69 10.74 -17.14 -10.05
CA GLY A 69 9.74 -17.70 -9.12
C GLY A 69 9.48 -16.77 -7.93
N ALA A 70 10.55 -16.25 -7.34
CA ALA A 70 10.47 -15.28 -6.26
C ALA A 70 9.78 -13.98 -6.71
N GLN A 71 10.14 -13.44 -7.87
CA GLN A 71 9.53 -12.23 -8.44
C GLN A 71 8.02 -12.37 -8.66
N LEU A 72 7.55 -13.53 -9.16
CA LEU A 72 6.12 -13.78 -9.36
C LEU A 72 5.34 -13.77 -8.04
N VAL A 73 5.88 -14.34 -6.97
CA VAL A 73 5.25 -14.30 -5.65
C VAL A 73 5.40 -12.92 -4.99
N ARG A 74 6.50 -12.20 -5.23
CA ARG A 74 6.65 -10.79 -4.85
C ARG A 74 5.54 -9.94 -5.46
N GLU A 75 5.14 -10.20 -6.70
CA GLU A 75 4.02 -9.51 -7.34
C GLU A 75 2.69 -9.78 -6.62
N VAL A 76 2.44 -11.01 -6.15
CA VAL A 76 1.26 -11.34 -5.34
C VAL A 76 1.20 -10.48 -4.08
N SER A 77 2.31 -10.39 -3.35
CA SER A 77 2.43 -9.56 -2.14
C SER A 77 2.18 -8.09 -2.45
N THR A 78 2.85 -7.55 -3.47
CA THR A 78 2.73 -6.14 -3.87
C THR A 78 1.31 -5.79 -4.31
N LYS A 79 0.67 -6.61 -5.15
CA LYS A 79 -0.71 -6.36 -5.60
C LYS A 79 -1.72 -6.44 -4.47
N THR A 80 -1.50 -7.32 -3.51
CA THR A 80 -2.37 -7.40 -2.32
C THR A 80 -2.22 -6.14 -1.46
N ASN A 81 -0.99 -5.66 -1.29
CA ASN A 81 -0.73 -4.38 -0.62
C ASN A 81 -1.39 -3.21 -1.34
N ASP A 82 -1.27 -3.11 -2.67
CA ASP A 82 -1.85 -2.02 -3.46
C ASP A 82 -3.39 -1.95 -3.34
N VAL A 83 -4.07 -3.11 -3.25
CA VAL A 83 -5.53 -3.21 -3.22
C VAL A 83 -6.11 -3.09 -1.81
N ALA A 84 -5.48 -3.73 -0.84
CA ALA A 84 -6.03 -3.91 0.49
C ALA A 84 -5.15 -3.34 1.62
N GLY A 85 -3.89 -3.05 1.34
CA GLY A 85 -2.92 -2.46 2.28
C GLY A 85 -2.49 -3.39 3.42
N ASP A 86 -2.95 -4.64 3.43
CA ASP A 86 -2.64 -5.68 4.42
C ASP A 86 -2.84 -7.07 3.78
N GLY A 87 -2.53 -8.15 4.51
CA GLY A 87 -2.73 -9.55 4.07
C GLY A 87 -1.66 -10.07 3.11
N THR A 88 -0.55 -9.38 2.97
CA THR A 88 0.54 -9.69 2.04
C THR A 88 1.20 -11.04 2.35
N THR A 89 1.41 -11.35 3.63
CA THR A 89 1.92 -12.64 4.10
C THR A 89 0.96 -13.79 3.78
N THR A 90 -0.33 -13.59 4.01
CA THR A 90 -1.37 -14.58 3.71
C THR A 90 -1.45 -14.86 2.22
N ALA A 91 -1.39 -13.82 1.38
CA ALA A 91 -1.41 -13.96 -0.07
C ALA A 91 -0.20 -14.76 -0.59
N THR A 92 0.99 -14.48 -0.06
CA THR A 92 2.22 -15.19 -0.36
C THR A 92 2.14 -16.67 0.01
N LEU A 93 1.62 -16.99 1.20
CA LEU A 93 1.41 -18.35 1.67
C LEU A 93 0.39 -19.12 0.82
N LEU A 94 -0.74 -18.49 0.47
CA LEU A 94 -1.74 -19.08 -0.41
C LEU A 94 -1.16 -19.39 -1.80
N ALA A 95 -0.36 -18.49 -2.36
CA ALA A 95 0.31 -18.71 -3.64
C ALA A 95 1.27 -19.91 -3.57
N GLN A 96 2.08 -20.00 -2.52
CA GLN A 96 2.96 -21.16 -2.30
C GLN A 96 2.16 -22.46 -2.23
N ALA A 97 1.08 -22.49 -1.47
CA ALA A 97 0.25 -23.67 -1.32
C ALA A 97 -0.36 -24.13 -2.65
N MET A 98 -0.89 -23.17 -3.45
CA MET A 98 -1.47 -23.46 -4.76
C MET A 98 -0.43 -23.98 -5.74
N VAL A 99 0.76 -23.35 -5.79
CA VAL A 99 1.86 -23.79 -6.65
C VAL A 99 2.33 -25.19 -6.29
N ARG A 100 2.59 -25.46 -5.01
CA ARG A 100 3.04 -26.77 -4.54
C ARG A 100 2.03 -27.89 -4.84
N GLU A 101 0.76 -27.67 -4.56
CA GLU A 101 -0.27 -28.67 -4.86
C GLU A 101 -0.52 -28.80 -6.36
N GLY A 102 -0.46 -27.70 -7.11
CA GLY A 102 -0.59 -27.73 -8.57
C GLY A 102 0.54 -28.50 -9.25
N LEU A 103 1.79 -28.26 -8.87
CA LEU A 103 2.96 -28.93 -9.46
C LEU A 103 2.96 -30.44 -9.20
N LYS A 104 2.48 -30.90 -8.03
CA LYS A 104 2.30 -32.34 -7.76
C LYS A 104 1.33 -32.98 -8.75
N ASN A 105 0.24 -32.31 -9.07
CA ASN A 105 -0.76 -32.81 -10.02
C ASN A 105 -0.26 -32.74 -11.48
N LEU A 106 0.51 -31.70 -11.83
CA LEU A 106 1.17 -31.61 -13.14
C LEU A 106 2.17 -32.75 -13.36
N ALA A 107 2.95 -33.08 -12.33
CA ALA A 107 3.87 -34.22 -12.38
C ALA A 107 3.12 -35.55 -12.55
N ALA A 108 1.87 -35.65 -12.08
CA ALA A 108 0.99 -36.78 -12.28
C ALA A 108 0.27 -36.77 -13.65
N GLY A 109 0.53 -35.79 -14.52
CA GLY A 109 0.01 -35.71 -15.89
C GLY A 109 -1.27 -34.90 -16.07
N ALA A 110 -1.69 -34.11 -15.07
CA ALA A 110 -2.87 -33.25 -15.18
C ALA A 110 -2.62 -32.10 -16.19
N ASN A 111 -3.68 -31.69 -16.90
CA ASN A 111 -3.63 -30.59 -17.87
C ASN A 111 -3.74 -29.25 -17.15
N PRO A 112 -2.69 -28.40 -17.18
CA PRO A 112 -2.66 -27.13 -16.45
C PRO A 112 -3.72 -26.14 -16.90
N VAL A 113 -4.08 -26.13 -18.19
CA VAL A 113 -5.10 -25.21 -18.74
C VAL A 113 -6.49 -25.56 -18.24
N VAL A 114 -6.77 -26.86 -18.07
CA VAL A 114 -8.05 -27.34 -17.51
C VAL A 114 -8.08 -27.12 -15.99
N MET A 115 -6.98 -27.42 -15.29
CA MET A 115 -6.86 -27.14 -13.85
C MET A 115 -7.10 -25.66 -13.53
N LYS A 116 -6.54 -24.75 -14.32
CA LYS A 116 -6.74 -23.30 -14.17
C LYS A 116 -8.23 -22.91 -14.16
N LYS A 117 -9.06 -23.55 -15.00
CA LYS A 117 -10.51 -23.31 -15.01
C LYS A 117 -11.17 -23.73 -13.69
N GLY A 118 -10.79 -24.89 -13.17
CA GLY A 118 -11.29 -25.36 -11.88
C GLY A 118 -10.85 -24.45 -10.73
N MET A 119 -9.59 -24.01 -10.73
CA MET A 119 -9.09 -23.04 -9.74
C MET A 119 -9.89 -21.74 -9.78
N ALA A 120 -10.17 -21.18 -10.98
CA ALA A 120 -10.93 -19.94 -11.11
C ALA A 120 -12.35 -20.05 -10.53
N LYS A 121 -13.09 -21.13 -10.86
CA LYS A 121 -14.44 -21.40 -10.30
C LYS A 121 -14.39 -21.54 -8.77
N ALA A 122 -13.39 -22.26 -8.26
CA ALA A 122 -13.23 -22.47 -6.82
C ALA A 122 -12.95 -21.15 -6.08
N VAL A 123 -12.11 -20.28 -6.64
CA VAL A 123 -11.82 -18.96 -6.08
C VAL A 123 -13.07 -18.06 -6.08
N GLU A 124 -13.80 -17.99 -7.18
CA GLU A 124 -15.05 -17.24 -7.26
C GLU A 124 -16.07 -17.70 -6.19
N THR A 125 -16.20 -18.99 -6.01
CA THR A 125 -17.08 -19.58 -4.99
C THR A 125 -16.59 -19.26 -3.58
N ALA A 126 -15.29 -19.39 -3.31
CA ALA A 126 -14.70 -19.05 -2.01
C ALA A 126 -14.88 -17.56 -1.68
N VAL A 127 -14.63 -16.66 -2.64
CA VAL A 127 -14.84 -15.22 -2.49
C VAL A 127 -16.30 -14.91 -2.20
N SER A 128 -17.24 -15.55 -2.91
CA SER A 128 -18.67 -15.40 -2.66
C SER A 128 -19.05 -15.85 -1.24
N ALA A 129 -18.50 -16.96 -0.76
CA ALA A 129 -18.71 -17.44 0.61
C ALA A 129 -18.11 -16.49 1.67
N ILE A 130 -16.91 -15.94 1.43
CA ILE A 130 -16.28 -14.95 2.31
C ILE A 130 -17.17 -13.70 2.41
N LYS A 131 -17.63 -13.17 1.27
CA LYS A 131 -18.53 -12.00 1.23
C LYS A 131 -19.85 -12.27 1.93
N ALA A 132 -20.43 -13.45 1.75
CA ALA A 132 -21.69 -13.84 2.38
C ALA A 132 -21.59 -13.92 3.92
N ASN A 133 -20.41 -14.26 4.45
CA ASN A 133 -20.13 -14.33 5.87
C ASN A 133 -19.63 -12.99 6.46
N SER A 134 -19.46 -11.96 5.64
CA SER A 134 -19.00 -10.65 6.07
C SER A 134 -20.09 -9.91 6.86
N GLN A 135 -19.66 -9.23 7.92
CA GLN A 135 -20.50 -8.36 8.75
C GLN A 135 -20.03 -6.92 8.61
N LYS A 136 -20.95 -5.97 8.55
CA LYS A 136 -20.60 -4.54 8.52
C LYS A 136 -19.94 -4.14 9.84
N VAL A 137 -18.97 -3.26 9.77
CA VAL A 137 -18.34 -2.63 10.93
C VAL A 137 -19.38 -1.77 11.67
N ASN A 138 -19.53 -1.98 12.96
CA ASN A 138 -20.46 -1.26 13.81
C ASN A 138 -19.69 -0.44 14.85
N GLY A 139 -19.45 0.85 14.53
CA GLY A 139 -18.83 1.79 15.47
C GLY A 139 -17.32 1.63 15.66
N THR A 140 -16.80 2.40 16.61
CA THR A 140 -15.37 2.51 16.91
C THR A 140 -14.77 1.25 17.51
N ASP A 141 -15.56 0.44 18.22
CA ASP A 141 -15.08 -0.80 18.84
C ASP A 141 -14.64 -1.84 17.82
N ASP A 142 -15.40 -2.01 16.74
CA ASP A 142 -15.01 -2.96 15.68
C ASP A 142 -13.77 -2.47 14.92
N ILE A 143 -13.65 -1.16 14.70
CA ILE A 143 -12.45 -0.55 14.11
C ILE A 143 -11.24 -0.81 15.01
N ALA A 144 -11.39 -0.59 16.33
CA ALA A 144 -10.33 -0.86 17.29
C ALA A 144 -9.90 -2.34 17.30
N ARG A 145 -10.86 -3.28 17.18
CA ARG A 145 -10.57 -4.72 17.07
C ARG A 145 -9.75 -5.06 15.82
N VAL A 146 -10.15 -4.54 14.66
CA VAL A 146 -9.39 -4.73 13.41
C VAL A 146 -7.97 -4.18 13.54
N GLY A 147 -7.84 -2.94 14.02
CA GLY A 147 -6.54 -2.31 14.25
C GLY A 147 -5.68 -3.07 15.25
N THR A 148 -6.28 -3.64 16.30
CA THR A 148 -5.59 -4.47 17.29
C THR A 148 -5.10 -5.78 16.70
N VAL A 149 -5.90 -6.46 15.89
CA VAL A 149 -5.51 -7.73 15.27
C VAL A 149 -4.39 -7.52 14.25
N SER A 150 -4.48 -6.50 13.42
CA SER A 150 -3.47 -6.20 12.42
C SER A 150 -2.16 -5.71 13.04
N SER A 151 -2.22 -4.80 14.04
CA SER A 151 -1.02 -4.30 14.71
C SER A 151 -0.45 -5.22 15.79
N GLY A 152 -1.24 -6.16 16.31
CA GLY A 152 -0.89 -6.94 17.50
C GLY A 152 -0.84 -6.13 18.80
N ASP A 153 -1.38 -4.89 18.82
CA ASP A 153 -1.31 -3.94 19.92
C ASP A 153 -2.67 -3.24 20.14
N GLU A 154 -3.27 -3.46 21.30
CA GLU A 154 -4.57 -2.85 21.66
C GLU A 154 -4.52 -1.32 21.73
N PHE A 155 -3.39 -0.76 22.16
CA PHE A 155 -3.20 0.69 22.20
C PHE A 155 -3.24 1.29 20.78
N ILE A 156 -2.55 0.67 19.82
CA ILE A 156 -2.55 1.09 18.41
C ILE A 156 -3.96 0.99 17.83
N GLY A 157 -4.66 -0.12 18.08
CA GLY A 157 -6.03 -0.30 17.60
C GLY A 157 -6.98 0.79 18.09
N LYS A 158 -6.93 1.12 19.37
CA LYS A 158 -7.71 2.23 19.96
C LYS A 158 -7.33 3.59 19.39
N LEU A 159 -6.02 3.85 19.22
CA LEU A 159 -5.52 5.10 18.67
C LEU A 159 -6.01 5.34 17.23
N ILE A 160 -6.03 4.30 16.40
CA ILE A 160 -6.56 4.36 15.03
C ILE A 160 -8.07 4.62 15.06
N ALA A 161 -8.82 3.91 15.91
CA ALA A 161 -10.26 4.09 16.04
C ALA A 161 -10.63 5.51 16.48
N GLU A 162 -9.94 6.06 17.46
CA GLU A 162 -10.10 7.45 17.89
C GLU A 162 -9.74 8.46 16.78
N ALA A 163 -8.68 8.19 16.02
CA ALA A 163 -8.30 9.04 14.89
C ALA A 163 -9.39 9.03 13.81
N MET A 164 -9.95 7.85 13.48
CA MET A 164 -11.04 7.71 12.52
C MET A 164 -12.34 8.37 12.99
N GLU A 165 -12.63 8.35 14.26
CA GLU A 165 -13.82 9.01 14.84
C GLU A 165 -13.71 10.54 14.78
N LYS A 166 -12.50 11.08 15.02
CA LYS A 166 -12.26 12.54 15.02
C LYS A 166 -12.33 13.16 13.62
N VAL A 167 -11.94 12.42 12.60
CA VAL A 167 -12.04 12.87 11.20
C VAL A 167 -13.22 12.14 10.57
N SER A 168 -14.21 12.82 10.04
CA SER A 168 -15.40 12.21 9.42
C SER A 168 -15.06 10.98 8.52
N ALA A 169 -16.08 10.25 8.06
CA ALA A 169 -15.90 9.04 7.22
C ALA A 169 -14.98 9.25 6.00
N ASP A 170 -14.93 10.48 5.47
CA ASP A 170 -14.05 10.88 4.35
C ASP A 170 -12.74 11.52 4.85
N GLY A 171 -12.48 11.51 6.15
CA GLY A 171 -11.34 12.14 6.78
C GLY A 171 -10.02 11.43 6.48
N VAL A 172 -8.96 12.22 6.41
CA VAL A 172 -7.62 11.72 6.11
C VAL A 172 -6.84 11.45 7.38
N ILE A 173 -6.20 10.30 7.45
CA ILE A 173 -5.27 9.95 8.52
C ILE A 173 -3.89 9.77 7.90
N THR A 174 -2.90 10.49 8.43
CA THR A 174 -1.49 10.39 8.07
C THR A 174 -0.67 9.88 9.25
N ILE A 175 0.48 9.29 8.95
CA ILE A 175 1.40 8.76 9.97
C ILE A 175 2.72 9.49 9.81
N GLU A 176 3.18 10.07 10.91
CA GLU A 176 4.42 10.84 10.96
C GLU A 176 5.28 10.40 12.14
N GLU A 177 6.57 10.68 12.08
CA GLU A 177 7.49 10.44 13.18
C GLU A 177 7.27 11.49 14.28
N SER A 178 7.19 11.03 15.52
CA SER A 178 7.18 11.91 16.69
C SER A 178 8.60 12.40 17.01
N LYS A 179 8.70 13.62 17.50
CA LYS A 179 9.95 14.13 18.07
C LYS A 179 10.22 13.60 19.48
N THR A 180 9.25 12.89 20.06
CA THR A 180 9.31 12.30 21.41
C THR A 180 9.16 10.78 21.33
N ALA A 181 9.42 10.07 22.40
CA ALA A 181 9.21 8.62 22.47
C ALA A 181 7.72 8.21 22.52
N GLU A 182 6.81 9.17 22.66
CA GLU A 182 5.38 8.92 22.79
C GLU A 182 4.68 8.80 21.44
N THR A 183 3.75 7.87 21.33
CA THR A 183 2.85 7.70 20.18
C THR A 183 1.48 8.27 20.55
N TYR A 184 0.96 9.19 19.74
CA TYR A 184 -0.32 9.86 19.96
C TYR A 184 -0.96 10.31 18.64
N SER A 185 -2.24 10.69 18.68
CA SER A 185 -2.95 11.27 17.54
C SER A 185 -3.35 12.72 17.82
N GLU A 186 -3.21 13.56 16.81
CA GLU A 186 -3.71 14.94 16.82
C GLU A 186 -4.51 15.21 15.55
N VAL A 187 -5.45 16.15 15.60
CA VAL A 187 -6.16 16.64 14.41
C VAL A 187 -5.66 18.03 14.09
N VAL A 188 -5.28 18.22 12.84
CA VAL A 188 -4.75 19.48 12.31
C VAL A 188 -5.57 19.96 11.12
N GLU A 189 -5.46 21.24 10.80
CA GLU A 189 -6.05 21.79 9.59
C GLU A 189 -5.39 21.16 8.36
N GLY A 190 -6.20 20.67 7.42
CA GLY A 190 -5.66 19.98 6.25
C GLY A 190 -6.74 19.44 5.34
N MET A 191 -6.35 19.00 4.16
CA MET A 191 -7.25 18.36 3.20
C MET A 191 -6.51 17.42 2.27
N MET A 192 -7.27 16.48 1.68
CA MET A 192 -6.80 15.64 0.59
C MET A 192 -7.63 15.87 -0.67
N PHE A 193 -6.98 15.80 -1.83
CA PHE A 193 -7.66 15.80 -3.12
C PHE A 193 -7.04 14.78 -4.08
N ASP A 194 -7.85 14.34 -5.04
CA ASP A 194 -7.60 13.20 -5.93
C ASP A 194 -6.78 13.62 -7.16
N ARG A 195 -5.58 14.13 -6.92
CA ARG A 195 -4.55 14.40 -7.94
C ARG A 195 -3.20 14.15 -7.33
N GLY A 196 -2.38 13.37 -8.01
CA GLY A 196 -1.03 13.05 -7.61
C GLY A 196 0.03 13.82 -8.40
N TYR A 197 1.28 13.41 -8.25
CA TYR A 197 2.39 14.02 -8.96
C TYR A 197 2.28 13.82 -10.49
N ILE A 198 2.73 14.83 -11.25
CA ILE A 198 2.71 14.79 -12.72
C ILE A 198 3.66 13.72 -13.28
N THR A 199 4.77 13.46 -12.60
CA THR A 199 5.76 12.48 -13.03
C THR A 199 6.42 11.78 -11.83
N PRO A 200 6.72 10.46 -11.95
CA PRO A 200 7.44 9.71 -10.92
C PRO A 200 8.83 10.25 -10.57
N TYR A 201 9.46 11.02 -11.46
CA TYR A 201 10.76 11.66 -11.18
C TYR A 201 10.69 12.71 -10.04
N MET A 202 9.49 13.02 -9.55
CA MET A 202 9.26 13.98 -8.46
C MET A 202 9.06 13.32 -7.09
N VAL A 203 9.17 11.99 -6.96
CA VAL A 203 9.08 11.29 -5.68
C VAL A 203 10.32 11.54 -4.81
N THR A 204 10.14 11.57 -3.50
CA THR A 204 11.23 11.64 -2.51
C THR A 204 11.55 10.27 -1.93
N ASP A 205 10.55 9.38 -1.89
CA ASP A 205 10.64 8.00 -1.48
C ASP A 205 10.30 7.10 -2.69
N THR A 206 11.31 6.47 -3.23
CA THR A 206 11.19 5.60 -4.41
C THR A 206 10.62 4.22 -4.08
N GLU A 207 10.70 3.77 -2.82
CA GLU A 207 10.14 2.50 -2.38
C GLU A 207 8.61 2.59 -2.28
N LYS A 208 8.12 3.70 -1.70
CA LYS A 208 6.68 3.98 -1.56
C LYS A 208 6.09 4.73 -2.74
N MET A 209 6.91 5.17 -3.70
CA MET A 209 6.49 6.02 -4.82
C MET A 209 5.73 7.26 -4.36
N GLU A 210 6.24 7.92 -3.31
CA GLU A 210 5.63 9.11 -2.70
C GLU A 210 6.61 10.28 -2.69
N ALA A 211 6.05 11.50 -2.73
CA ALA A 211 6.80 12.72 -2.45
C ALA A 211 6.31 13.31 -1.12
N VAL A 212 7.20 13.42 -0.14
CA VAL A 212 6.92 14.06 1.15
C VAL A 212 7.75 15.33 1.24
N ILE A 213 7.09 16.46 1.37
CA ILE A 213 7.69 17.79 1.40
C ILE A 213 7.33 18.47 2.72
N ASP A 214 8.29 18.58 3.61
CA ASP A 214 8.13 19.31 4.88
C ASP A 214 8.43 20.79 4.68
N ASP A 215 7.73 21.65 5.42
CA ASP A 215 7.79 23.10 5.34
C ASP A 215 7.62 23.62 3.90
N ALA A 216 6.60 23.11 3.24
CA ALA A 216 6.32 23.37 1.83
C ALA A 216 5.76 24.76 1.59
N TYR A 217 6.24 25.40 0.53
CA TYR A 217 5.58 26.53 -0.11
C TYR A 217 4.72 26.04 -1.28
N LEU A 218 3.55 26.63 -1.49
CA LEU A 218 2.62 26.23 -2.53
C LEU A 218 2.40 27.36 -3.52
N LEU A 219 2.72 27.13 -4.79
CA LEU A 219 2.28 27.95 -5.91
C LEU A 219 0.97 27.38 -6.43
N ILE A 220 -0.11 28.15 -6.32
CA ILE A 220 -1.47 27.70 -6.66
C ILE A 220 -1.95 28.52 -7.86
N THR A 221 -2.24 27.88 -8.99
CA THR A 221 -2.69 28.55 -10.21
C THR A 221 -3.68 27.72 -11.01
N ASP A 222 -4.60 28.38 -11.68
CA ASP A 222 -5.53 27.78 -12.63
C ASP A 222 -4.96 27.69 -14.07
N LYS A 223 -3.72 28.15 -14.25
CA LYS A 223 -3.04 28.17 -15.55
C LYS A 223 -2.24 26.90 -15.80
N LYS A 224 -1.96 26.66 -17.08
CA LYS A 224 -0.90 25.75 -17.52
C LYS A 224 0.46 26.43 -17.46
N ILE A 225 1.47 25.69 -17.04
CA ILE A 225 2.86 26.15 -17.01
C ILE A 225 3.64 25.32 -18.05
N SER A 226 3.89 25.91 -19.21
CA SER A 226 4.60 25.25 -20.32
C SER A 226 6.01 25.82 -20.52
N VAL A 227 6.24 27.08 -20.12
CA VAL A 227 7.49 27.82 -20.31
C VAL A 227 8.05 28.20 -18.94
N ILE A 228 9.32 27.85 -18.70
CA ILE A 228 9.96 28.10 -17.39
C ILE A 228 10.08 29.57 -17.02
N SER A 229 10.20 30.49 -18.02
CA SER A 229 10.30 31.91 -17.78
C SER A 229 9.11 32.50 -17.04
N ASP A 230 7.94 31.83 -17.07
CA ASP A 230 6.73 32.33 -16.42
C ASP A 230 6.81 32.22 -14.90
N ILE A 231 7.61 31.28 -14.38
CA ILE A 231 7.79 31.04 -12.95
C ILE A 231 9.25 31.24 -12.48
N LEU A 232 10.16 31.62 -13.39
CA LEU A 232 11.57 31.78 -13.09
C LEU A 232 11.84 32.74 -11.93
N PRO A 233 11.20 33.94 -11.85
CA PRO A 233 11.47 34.90 -10.77
C PRO A 233 11.17 34.33 -9.37
N ILE A 234 10.11 33.54 -9.23
CA ILE A 234 9.77 32.94 -7.94
C ILE A 234 10.67 31.72 -7.63
N LEU A 235 11.06 30.96 -8.66
CA LEU A 235 11.99 29.83 -8.47
C LEU A 235 13.36 30.30 -7.98
N GLU A 236 13.89 31.41 -8.54
CA GLU A 236 15.18 31.97 -8.11
C GLU A 236 15.15 32.39 -6.63
N GLN A 237 14.08 33.06 -6.20
CA GLN A 237 13.91 33.46 -4.80
C GLN A 237 13.86 32.24 -3.85
N LEU A 238 13.14 31.17 -4.25
CA LEU A 238 13.03 29.96 -3.44
C LEU A 238 14.34 29.18 -3.38
N VAL A 239 15.07 29.08 -4.48
CA VAL A 239 16.41 28.44 -4.53
C VAL A 239 17.39 29.18 -3.64
N GLN A 240 17.46 30.52 -3.73
CA GLN A 240 18.34 31.34 -2.89
C GLN A 240 18.04 31.19 -1.39
N SER A 241 16.78 30.99 -1.04
CA SER A 241 16.33 30.79 0.35
C SER A 241 16.30 29.32 0.79
N GLY A 242 16.66 28.37 -0.08
CA GLY A 242 16.64 26.92 0.21
C GLY A 242 15.23 26.37 0.52
N LYS A 243 14.19 27.01 0.00
CA LYS A 243 12.80 26.62 0.27
C LYS A 243 12.32 25.54 -0.69
N LYS A 244 11.41 24.69 -0.19
CA LYS A 244 10.81 23.61 -0.95
C LYS A 244 9.48 24.07 -1.55
N LEU A 245 9.18 23.68 -2.79
CA LEU A 245 8.01 24.14 -3.53
C LEU A 245 7.11 22.99 -3.96
N VAL A 246 5.82 23.18 -3.79
CA VAL A 246 4.79 22.37 -4.45
C VAL A 246 4.02 23.27 -5.41
N ILE A 247 3.96 22.89 -6.67
CA ILE A 247 3.22 23.62 -7.71
C ILE A 247 1.90 22.88 -7.94
N ILE A 248 0.79 23.57 -7.71
CA ILE A 248 -0.56 23.10 -8.05
C ILE A 248 -1.04 23.95 -9.21
N ALA A 249 -1.07 23.37 -10.41
CA ALA A 249 -1.40 24.07 -11.65
C ALA A 249 -2.40 23.25 -12.49
N GLU A 250 -3.08 23.86 -13.46
CA GLU A 250 -3.90 23.10 -14.40
C GLU A 250 -3.11 21.96 -15.03
N ASP A 251 -1.91 22.26 -15.52
CA ASP A 251 -0.90 21.30 -15.94
C ASP A 251 0.49 21.94 -15.90
N VAL A 252 1.53 21.11 -15.81
CA VAL A 252 2.92 21.52 -16.02
C VAL A 252 3.51 20.63 -17.07
N GLU A 253 3.91 21.20 -18.20
CA GLU A 253 4.31 20.44 -19.39
C GLU A 253 5.49 21.07 -20.13
N GLY A 254 5.98 20.39 -21.18
CA GLY A 254 6.97 20.92 -22.11
C GLY A 254 8.30 21.28 -21.47
N GLU A 255 8.81 22.48 -21.83
CA GLU A 255 10.09 23.00 -21.35
C GLU A 255 10.12 23.20 -19.84
N ALA A 256 9.03 23.72 -19.27
CA ALA A 256 8.93 23.97 -17.84
C ALA A 256 9.08 22.67 -17.03
N LEU A 257 8.35 21.62 -17.39
CA LEU A 257 8.42 20.33 -16.72
C LEU A 257 9.82 19.73 -16.81
N SER A 258 10.42 19.71 -18.00
CA SER A 258 11.75 19.16 -18.24
C SER A 258 12.82 19.88 -17.41
N THR A 259 12.75 21.22 -17.35
CA THR A 259 13.67 22.04 -16.57
C THR A 259 13.53 21.78 -15.07
N LEU A 260 12.30 21.68 -14.56
CA LEU A 260 12.04 21.37 -13.15
C LEU A 260 12.56 19.99 -12.77
N ILE A 261 12.35 18.95 -13.61
CA ILE A 261 12.86 17.59 -13.38
C ILE A 261 14.39 17.61 -13.32
N VAL A 262 15.06 18.23 -14.29
CA VAL A 262 16.54 18.26 -14.35
C VAL A 262 17.12 18.93 -13.10
N ASN A 263 16.57 20.08 -12.68
CA ASN A 263 17.05 20.79 -11.50
C ASN A 263 16.77 20.04 -10.20
N ARG A 264 15.63 19.34 -10.12
CA ARG A 264 15.33 18.45 -9.00
C ARG A 264 16.32 17.29 -8.92
N LEU A 265 16.58 16.57 -10.03
CA LEU A 265 17.53 15.46 -10.08
C LEU A 265 18.97 15.89 -9.73
N ARG A 266 19.33 17.15 -10.05
CA ARG A 266 20.61 17.76 -9.66
C ARG A 266 20.64 18.19 -8.19
N GLY A 267 19.52 18.16 -7.48
CA GLY A 267 19.42 18.63 -6.11
C GLY A 267 19.45 20.15 -5.93
N THR A 268 19.39 20.93 -7.01
CA THR A 268 19.40 22.39 -6.96
C THR A 268 18.05 22.99 -6.60
N LEU A 269 16.96 22.26 -6.90
CA LEU A 269 15.59 22.70 -6.60
C LEU A 269 14.80 21.54 -6.00
N ASN A 270 14.16 21.74 -4.86
CA ASN A 270 13.24 20.79 -4.28
C ASN A 270 11.81 21.16 -4.66
N VAL A 271 11.29 20.50 -5.71
CA VAL A 271 9.98 20.81 -6.29
C VAL A 271 9.16 19.57 -6.57
N VAL A 272 7.85 19.65 -6.36
CA VAL A 272 6.86 18.66 -6.80
C VAL A 272 5.75 19.38 -7.55
N CYS A 273 5.34 18.85 -8.69
CA CYS A 273 4.24 19.39 -9.49
C CYS A 273 3.04 18.47 -9.44
N VAL A 274 1.87 19.04 -9.20
CA VAL A 274 0.59 18.35 -9.06
C VAL A 274 -0.43 19.03 -9.96
N LYS A 275 -1.31 18.26 -10.59
CA LYS A 275 -2.44 18.83 -11.33
C LYS A 275 -3.50 19.37 -10.38
N ALA A 276 -4.06 20.51 -10.71
CA ALA A 276 -5.17 21.10 -9.97
C ALA A 276 -6.39 20.17 -9.94
N PRO A 277 -7.07 20.03 -8.78
CA PRO A 277 -8.26 19.19 -8.67
C PRO A 277 -9.46 19.84 -9.38
N GLY A 278 -10.37 18.99 -9.87
CA GLY A 278 -11.59 19.45 -10.54
C GLY A 278 -11.38 20.01 -11.97
N PHE A 279 -12.48 20.52 -12.55
CA PHE A 279 -12.52 21.10 -13.89
C PHE A 279 -13.40 22.36 -13.89
N GLY A 280 -13.12 23.31 -14.79
CA GLY A 280 -13.91 24.54 -14.94
C GLY A 280 -14.04 25.32 -13.63
N ASP A 281 -15.25 25.80 -13.33
CA ASP A 281 -15.50 26.60 -12.12
C ASP A 281 -15.25 25.84 -10.82
N ARG A 282 -15.45 24.53 -10.80
CA ARG A 282 -15.12 23.70 -9.64
C ARG A 282 -13.62 23.71 -9.33
N ARG A 283 -12.77 23.72 -10.37
CA ARG A 283 -11.32 23.83 -10.17
C ARG A 283 -10.98 25.14 -9.46
N LYS A 284 -11.56 26.26 -9.90
CA LYS A 284 -11.34 27.57 -9.30
C LYS A 284 -11.74 27.60 -7.83
N GLU A 285 -12.91 27.02 -7.52
CA GLU A 285 -13.40 26.92 -6.15
C GLU A 285 -12.52 26.04 -5.25
N MET A 286 -12.03 24.89 -5.77
CA MET A 286 -11.12 24.01 -5.03
C MET A 286 -9.73 24.65 -4.85
N LEU A 287 -9.21 25.36 -5.84
CA LEU A 287 -7.96 26.11 -5.71
C LEU A 287 -8.09 27.23 -4.66
N GLN A 288 -9.25 27.89 -4.61
CA GLN A 288 -9.53 28.89 -3.58
C GLN A 288 -9.60 28.28 -2.17
N ASP A 289 -10.19 27.09 -2.02
CA ASP A 289 -10.21 26.36 -0.75
C ASP A 289 -8.78 26.00 -0.31
N ILE A 290 -7.93 25.54 -1.24
CA ILE A 290 -6.51 25.23 -0.96
C ILE A 290 -5.75 26.51 -0.57
N ALA A 291 -5.99 27.62 -1.26
CA ALA A 291 -5.35 28.89 -0.95
C ALA A 291 -5.72 29.40 0.44
N ILE A 292 -7.01 29.35 0.82
CA ILE A 292 -7.47 29.73 2.16
C ILE A 292 -6.86 28.81 3.22
N LEU A 293 -6.85 27.50 2.98
CA LEU A 293 -6.28 26.51 3.90
C LEU A 293 -4.78 26.74 4.16
N THR A 294 -4.05 27.18 3.15
CA THR A 294 -2.59 27.33 3.21
C THR A 294 -2.12 28.77 3.43
N GLY A 295 -3.06 29.72 3.49
CA GLY A 295 -2.75 31.14 3.64
C GLY A 295 -2.11 31.78 2.42
N GLY A 296 -2.28 31.17 1.23
CA GLY A 296 -1.78 31.67 -0.04
C GLY A 296 -2.84 32.36 -0.89
N GLN A 297 -2.49 32.63 -2.14
CA GLN A 297 -3.37 33.23 -3.14
C GLN A 297 -3.40 32.37 -4.40
N VAL A 298 -4.57 32.33 -5.06
CA VAL A 298 -4.67 31.72 -6.39
C VAL A 298 -4.13 32.72 -7.43
N ILE A 299 -3.11 32.30 -8.14
CA ILE A 299 -2.53 33.11 -9.23
C ILE A 299 -3.35 32.86 -10.50
N SER A 300 -4.27 33.77 -10.80
CA SER A 300 -5.20 33.67 -11.93
C SER A 300 -5.34 35.05 -12.59
N GLU A 301 -5.44 35.08 -13.94
CA GLU A 301 -5.69 36.31 -14.69
C GLU A 301 -7.05 36.94 -14.37
N GLU A 302 -8.06 36.12 -14.11
CA GLU A 302 -9.37 36.60 -13.72
C GLU A 302 -9.34 37.38 -12.39
N LEU A 303 -8.40 37.00 -11.50
CA LEU A 303 -8.15 37.72 -10.25
C LEU A 303 -7.12 38.84 -10.37
N GLY A 304 -6.58 39.10 -11.58
CA GLY A 304 -5.60 40.14 -11.86
C GLY A 304 -4.15 39.76 -11.53
N TYR A 305 -3.86 38.48 -11.32
CA TYR A 305 -2.51 38.00 -11.00
C TYR A 305 -1.86 37.29 -12.20
N GLU A 306 -0.58 37.56 -12.42
CA GLU A 306 0.24 36.91 -13.43
C GLU A 306 1.35 36.07 -12.76
N LEU A 307 1.66 34.93 -13.32
CA LEU A 307 2.72 34.02 -12.80
C LEU A 307 4.09 34.72 -12.70
N LYS A 308 4.43 35.57 -13.66
CA LYS A 308 5.70 36.33 -13.67
C LYS A 308 5.87 37.31 -12.51
N ASN A 309 4.75 37.78 -11.97
CA ASN A 309 4.71 38.76 -10.90
C ASN A 309 4.48 38.13 -9.51
N THR A 310 4.55 36.79 -9.43
CA THR A 310 4.35 36.05 -8.16
C THR A 310 5.50 36.31 -7.20
N THR A 311 5.16 36.67 -5.96
CA THR A 311 6.10 36.85 -4.85
C THR A 311 5.94 35.76 -3.80
N ILE A 312 6.92 35.60 -2.91
CA ILE A 312 6.88 34.58 -1.84
C ILE A 312 5.66 34.76 -0.93
N ASP A 313 5.22 35.98 -0.68
CA ASP A 313 4.07 36.31 0.17
C ASP A 313 2.73 35.84 -0.41
N MET A 314 2.68 35.59 -1.72
CA MET A 314 1.49 35.06 -2.39
C MET A 314 1.43 33.55 -2.32
N LEU A 315 2.52 32.90 -1.94
CA LEU A 315 2.57 31.43 -1.84
C LEU A 315 1.86 30.94 -0.57
N GLY A 316 1.10 29.86 -0.73
CA GLY A 316 0.60 29.12 0.42
C GLY A 316 1.73 28.43 1.17
N ARG A 317 1.46 28.02 2.41
CA ARG A 317 2.39 27.26 3.25
C ARG A 317 1.68 26.12 3.94
N ALA A 318 2.38 25.00 4.11
CA ALA A 318 1.93 23.87 4.91
C ALA A 318 3.12 23.23 5.64
N ARG A 319 2.87 22.67 6.80
CA ARG A 319 3.89 21.95 7.56
C ARG A 319 4.41 20.74 6.78
N GLN A 320 3.50 20.00 6.13
CA GLN A 320 3.87 18.89 5.27
C GLN A 320 2.89 18.74 4.11
N ILE A 321 3.40 18.34 2.95
CA ILE A 321 2.58 17.89 1.82
C ILE A 321 3.07 16.51 1.40
N LYS A 322 2.13 15.57 1.36
CA LYS A 322 2.35 14.20 0.89
C LYS A 322 1.65 14.01 -0.45
N VAL A 323 2.41 13.61 -1.46
CA VAL A 323 1.90 13.41 -2.82
C VAL A 323 2.17 11.98 -3.25
N THR A 324 1.13 11.25 -3.57
CA THR A 324 1.19 9.91 -4.17
C THR A 324 0.93 10.00 -5.68
N LYS A 325 0.84 8.86 -6.36
CA LYS A 325 0.47 8.83 -7.77
C LYS A 325 -0.95 9.39 -8.04
N GLU A 326 -1.85 9.26 -7.08
CA GLU A 326 -3.28 9.55 -7.26
C GLU A 326 -3.78 10.70 -6.38
N ASN A 327 -3.14 10.93 -5.24
CA ASN A 327 -3.64 11.86 -4.23
C ASN A 327 -2.57 12.83 -3.75
N THR A 328 -3.03 14.00 -3.32
CA THR A 328 -2.23 15.01 -2.61
C THR A 328 -2.89 15.33 -1.28
N THR A 329 -2.17 15.18 -0.19
CA THR A 329 -2.59 15.49 1.17
C THR A 329 -1.81 16.70 1.68
N ILE A 330 -2.51 17.74 2.08
CA ILE A 330 -1.97 18.94 2.75
C ILE A 330 -2.20 18.74 4.24
N VAL A 331 -1.15 18.81 5.03
CA VAL A 331 -1.18 18.61 6.47
C VAL A 331 -0.73 19.90 7.15
N ASP A 332 -1.56 20.41 8.05
CA ASP A 332 -1.29 21.59 8.86
C ASP A 332 -0.97 22.81 7.97
N GLY A 333 -1.99 23.23 7.20
CA GLY A 333 -1.94 24.44 6.38
C GLY A 333 -1.84 25.67 7.25
N ALA A 334 -1.03 26.66 6.80
CA ALA A 334 -0.77 27.89 7.54
C ALA A 334 -1.86 28.97 7.35
N GLY A 335 -3.07 28.60 6.89
CA GLY A 335 -4.19 29.51 6.70
C GLY A 335 -4.75 30.02 8.02
N ASP A 336 -5.42 31.17 7.94
CA ASP A 336 -6.12 31.73 9.09
C ASP A 336 -7.36 30.88 9.44
N LYS A 337 -7.47 30.45 10.69
CA LYS A 337 -8.56 29.60 11.17
C LYS A 337 -9.94 30.23 10.99
N GLN A 338 -10.05 31.56 11.16
CA GLN A 338 -11.30 32.26 10.95
C GLN A 338 -11.69 32.27 9.47
N ALA A 339 -10.74 32.50 8.57
CA ALA A 339 -10.98 32.46 7.13
C ALA A 339 -11.42 31.05 6.65
N ILE A 340 -10.85 29.99 7.23
CA ILE A 340 -11.27 28.61 6.99
C ILE A 340 -12.70 28.39 7.49
N ALA A 341 -13.02 28.82 8.72
CA ALA A 341 -14.35 28.68 9.29
C ALA A 341 -15.41 29.45 8.47
N ASP A 342 -15.08 30.67 8.03
CA ASP A 342 -15.96 31.48 7.18
C ASP A 342 -16.21 30.80 5.83
N ARG A 343 -15.17 30.19 5.23
CA ARG A 343 -15.29 29.42 3.98
C ARG A 343 -16.17 28.19 4.15
N VAL A 344 -16.02 27.46 5.24
CA VAL A 344 -16.90 26.33 5.62
C VAL A 344 -18.36 26.79 5.77
N ALA A 345 -18.60 27.92 6.43
CA ALA A 345 -19.94 28.49 6.56
C ALA A 345 -20.53 28.89 5.21
N GLN A 346 -19.74 29.46 4.30
CA GLN A 346 -20.14 29.80 2.94
C GLN A 346 -20.58 28.57 2.14
N ILE A 347 -19.79 27.48 2.18
CA ILE A 347 -20.12 26.23 1.50
C ILE A 347 -21.42 25.61 2.07
N ARG A 348 -21.60 25.63 3.39
CA ARG A 348 -22.85 25.18 4.03
C ARG A 348 -24.07 25.98 3.58
N ALA A 349 -23.92 27.29 3.46
CA ALA A 349 -24.99 28.14 2.96
C ALA A 349 -25.34 27.81 1.50
N GLN A 350 -24.34 27.56 0.64
CA GLN A 350 -24.53 27.13 -0.75
C GLN A 350 -25.28 25.80 -0.83
N ILE A 351 -24.96 24.82 0.02
CA ILE A 351 -25.68 23.54 0.09
C ILE A 351 -27.16 23.74 0.40
N GLY A 352 -27.48 24.71 1.27
CA GLY A 352 -28.84 25.02 1.69
C GLY A 352 -29.72 25.65 0.60
N VAL A 353 -29.12 26.33 -0.38
CA VAL A 353 -29.85 27.02 -1.46
C VAL A 353 -29.79 26.29 -2.81
N THR A 354 -28.90 25.32 -2.96
CA THR A 354 -28.70 24.59 -4.22
C THR A 354 -29.86 23.60 -4.44
N THR A 355 -30.48 23.67 -5.62
CA THR A 355 -31.60 22.80 -6.01
C THR A 355 -31.17 21.57 -6.81
N SER A 356 -29.95 21.55 -7.33
CA SER A 356 -29.36 20.43 -8.06
C SER A 356 -28.79 19.41 -7.08
N GLU A 357 -29.32 18.20 -7.05
CA GLU A 357 -28.79 17.12 -6.18
C GLU A 357 -27.32 16.80 -6.48
N TYR A 358 -26.91 16.85 -7.75
CA TYR A 358 -25.53 16.65 -8.15
C TYR A 358 -24.59 17.75 -7.62
N ASP A 359 -24.98 19.03 -7.71
CA ASP A 359 -24.16 20.12 -7.19
C ASP A 359 -24.14 20.09 -5.67
N LYS A 360 -25.23 19.71 -5.03
CA LYS A 360 -25.32 19.52 -3.60
C LYS A 360 -24.36 18.43 -3.11
N GLU A 361 -24.31 17.28 -3.80
CA GLU A 361 -23.34 16.22 -3.51
C GLU A 361 -21.90 16.74 -3.61
N LYS A 362 -21.55 17.45 -4.67
CA LYS A 362 -20.21 18.00 -4.87
C LYS A 362 -19.84 19.10 -3.87
N LEU A 363 -20.78 19.90 -3.41
CA LEU A 363 -20.58 20.85 -2.32
C LEU A 363 -20.38 20.12 -0.97
N GLN A 364 -21.10 19.01 -0.74
CA GLN A 364 -20.90 18.17 0.46
C GLN A 364 -19.53 17.52 0.48
N GLU A 365 -19.05 16.94 -0.65
CA GLU A 365 -17.68 16.43 -0.78
C GLU A 365 -16.64 17.52 -0.45
N ARG A 366 -16.81 18.72 -0.98
CA ARG A 366 -15.91 19.85 -0.75
C ARG A 366 -15.91 20.28 0.71
N LEU A 367 -17.10 20.35 1.32
CA LEU A 367 -17.27 20.64 2.73
C LEU A 367 -16.55 19.61 3.60
N ALA A 368 -16.73 18.31 3.32
CA ALA A 368 -16.10 17.23 4.06
C ALA A 368 -14.56 17.32 3.98
N LYS A 369 -14.01 17.60 2.80
CA LYS A 369 -12.57 17.76 2.61
C LYS A 369 -11.98 18.96 3.37
N LEU A 370 -12.69 20.08 3.45
CA LEU A 370 -12.19 21.30 4.11
C LEU A 370 -12.45 21.30 5.62
N ALA A 371 -13.62 20.81 6.06
CA ALA A 371 -14.04 20.83 7.47
C ALA A 371 -13.55 19.63 8.27
N GLY A 372 -13.18 18.52 7.61
CA GLY A 372 -12.81 17.27 8.28
C GLY A 372 -11.41 17.31 8.92
N GLY A 373 -10.53 18.18 8.46
CA GLY A 373 -9.13 18.21 8.89
C GLY A 373 -8.37 16.94 8.50
N VAL A 374 -7.17 16.79 9.04
CA VAL A 374 -6.32 15.61 8.91
C VAL A 374 -5.94 15.10 10.29
N ALA A 375 -6.24 13.84 10.60
CA ALA A 375 -5.70 13.20 11.79
C ALA A 375 -4.25 12.79 11.51
N VAL A 376 -3.34 13.16 12.38
CA VAL A 376 -1.93 12.81 12.31
C VAL A 376 -1.60 11.87 13.44
N ILE A 377 -1.23 10.63 13.12
CA ILE A 377 -0.71 9.69 14.12
C ILE A 377 0.80 9.91 14.20
N LYS A 378 1.26 10.45 15.32
CA LYS A 378 2.66 10.66 15.63
C LYS A 378 3.23 9.40 16.27
N VAL A 379 4.20 8.78 15.60
CA VAL A 379 4.81 7.53 16.06
C VAL A 379 6.10 7.84 16.79
N GLY A 380 6.17 7.50 18.08
CA GLY A 380 7.35 7.65 18.93
C GLY A 380 7.95 6.31 19.33
N ALA A 381 9.27 6.26 19.40
CA ALA A 381 10.04 5.12 19.88
C ALA A 381 11.39 5.57 20.44
N ALA A 382 12.05 4.68 21.19
CA ALA A 382 13.36 4.97 21.78
C ALA A 382 14.51 4.91 20.75
N THR A 383 14.36 4.12 19.68
CA THR A 383 15.34 3.93 18.62
C THR A 383 14.72 4.10 17.25
N GLU A 384 15.56 4.45 16.26
CA GLU A 384 15.12 4.60 14.86
C GLU A 384 14.60 3.27 14.28
N THR A 385 15.21 2.15 14.63
CA THR A 385 14.79 0.81 14.19
C THR A 385 13.40 0.47 14.70
N GLU A 386 13.16 0.70 16.01
CA GLU A 386 11.83 0.50 16.62
C GLU A 386 10.78 1.44 16.01
N MET A 387 11.14 2.69 15.75
CA MET A 387 10.24 3.67 15.14
C MET A 387 9.80 3.24 13.74
N LYS A 388 10.72 2.79 12.90
CA LYS A 388 10.43 2.30 11.56
C LYS A 388 9.51 1.08 11.58
N GLU A 389 9.79 0.10 12.44
CA GLU A 389 8.94 -1.08 12.63
C GLU A 389 7.53 -0.69 13.08
N LYS A 390 7.43 0.15 14.10
CA LYS A 390 6.15 0.60 14.66
C LYS A 390 5.34 1.40 13.64
N LYS A 391 6.01 2.21 12.81
CA LYS A 391 5.36 2.99 11.75
C LYS A 391 4.75 2.07 10.68
N LEU A 392 5.49 1.08 10.19
CA LEU A 392 4.98 0.10 9.22
C LEU A 392 3.76 -0.65 9.78
N ARG A 393 3.85 -1.12 11.01
CA ARG A 393 2.77 -1.83 11.69
C ARG A 393 1.51 -0.98 11.88
N ILE A 394 1.64 0.32 12.17
CA ILE A 394 0.52 1.25 12.24
C ILE A 394 -0.06 1.53 10.84
N GLU A 395 0.78 1.62 9.80
CA GLU A 395 0.33 1.76 8.40
C GLU A 395 -0.53 0.58 7.96
N ASP A 396 -0.10 -0.65 8.24
CA ASP A 396 -0.87 -1.86 7.94
C ASP A 396 -2.20 -1.88 8.69
N ALA A 397 -2.18 -1.58 9.99
CA ALA A 397 -3.39 -1.55 10.81
C ALA A 397 -4.38 -0.47 10.35
N LEU A 398 -3.91 0.71 9.92
CA LEU A 398 -4.75 1.75 9.35
C LEU A 398 -5.39 1.31 8.02
N ASN A 399 -4.61 0.67 7.15
CA ASN A 399 -5.12 0.15 5.88
C ASN A 399 -6.12 -0.99 6.09
N ALA A 400 -5.84 -1.90 7.02
CA ALA A 400 -6.77 -2.95 7.40
C ALA A 400 -8.09 -2.39 7.94
N THR A 401 -8.06 -1.34 8.77
CA THR A 401 -9.28 -0.70 9.27
C THR A 401 -10.08 -0.03 8.17
N ARG A 402 -9.43 0.63 7.21
CA ARG A 402 -10.10 1.18 6.02
C ARG A 402 -10.76 0.08 5.18
N ALA A 403 -10.03 -1.00 4.91
CA ALA A 403 -10.55 -2.15 4.18
C ALA A 403 -11.77 -2.79 4.88
N ALA A 404 -11.78 -2.81 6.22
CA ALA A 404 -12.90 -3.31 7.01
C ALA A 404 -14.13 -2.39 6.92
N VAL A 405 -13.94 -1.08 6.93
CA VAL A 405 -15.04 -0.11 6.75
C VAL A 405 -15.66 -0.24 5.36
N GLU A 406 -14.86 -0.51 4.32
CA GLU A 406 -15.32 -0.65 2.95
C GLU A 406 -16.15 -1.94 2.71
N GLU A 407 -15.67 -3.10 3.14
CA GLU A 407 -16.29 -4.40 2.79
C GLU A 407 -16.72 -5.23 4.00
N GLY A 408 -16.58 -4.71 5.21
CA GLY A 408 -16.92 -5.42 6.44
C GLY A 408 -15.82 -6.33 6.95
N ILE A 409 -16.15 -7.06 8.01
CA ILE A 409 -15.25 -7.97 8.74
C ILE A 409 -15.72 -9.41 8.65
N VAL A 410 -14.78 -10.33 8.72
CA VAL A 410 -15.01 -11.79 8.79
C VAL A 410 -14.26 -12.37 10.00
N ALA A 411 -14.54 -13.63 10.33
CA ALA A 411 -13.79 -14.34 11.36
C ALA A 411 -12.30 -14.43 10.98
N GLY A 412 -11.43 -13.89 11.83
CA GLY A 412 -10.00 -13.76 11.57
C GLY A 412 -9.21 -15.04 11.80
N GLY A 413 -7.87 -14.91 11.75
CA GLY A 413 -6.94 -16.00 12.02
C GLY A 413 -7.03 -17.16 11.03
N GLY A 414 -7.36 -16.89 9.76
CA GLY A 414 -7.54 -17.91 8.73
C GLY A 414 -8.88 -18.66 8.78
N THR A 415 -9.73 -18.38 9.77
CA THR A 415 -11.03 -19.05 9.97
C THR A 415 -11.99 -18.80 8.80
N ALA A 416 -12.01 -17.60 8.23
CA ALA A 416 -12.86 -17.27 7.08
C ALA A 416 -12.58 -18.18 5.88
N TYR A 417 -11.33 -18.52 5.61
CA TYR A 417 -10.96 -19.45 4.53
C TYR A 417 -11.48 -20.88 4.82
N VAL A 418 -11.36 -21.36 6.06
CA VAL A 418 -11.88 -22.67 6.45
C VAL A 418 -13.41 -22.72 6.33
N ASN A 419 -14.08 -21.63 6.68
CA ASN A 419 -15.54 -21.51 6.53
C ASN A 419 -16.01 -21.50 5.06
N ALA A 420 -15.14 -21.12 4.11
CA ALA A 420 -15.44 -21.17 2.68
C ALA A 420 -15.25 -22.57 2.09
N VAL A 421 -14.47 -23.46 2.72
CA VAL A 421 -14.18 -24.82 2.23
C VAL A 421 -15.42 -25.61 1.88
N PRO A 422 -16.48 -25.70 2.71
CA PRO A 422 -17.66 -26.51 2.38
C PRO A 422 -18.39 -26.04 1.12
N ALA A 423 -18.37 -24.73 0.82
CA ALA A 423 -18.96 -24.21 -0.41
C ALA A 423 -18.16 -24.62 -1.65
N VAL A 424 -16.82 -24.58 -1.54
CA VAL A 424 -15.92 -24.98 -2.62
C VAL A 424 -15.94 -26.51 -2.82
N GLU A 425 -16.03 -27.28 -1.76
CA GLU A 425 -16.11 -28.75 -1.84
C GLU A 425 -17.35 -29.23 -2.59
N LYS A 426 -18.46 -28.49 -2.57
CA LYS A 426 -19.66 -28.84 -3.37
C LYS A 426 -19.36 -28.83 -4.87
N LEU A 427 -18.51 -27.93 -5.35
CA LEU A 427 -18.12 -27.88 -6.76
C LEU A 427 -17.44 -29.18 -7.24
N ILE A 428 -16.82 -29.94 -6.32
CA ILE A 428 -16.13 -31.20 -6.66
C ILE A 428 -17.09 -32.21 -7.31
N SER A 429 -18.38 -32.16 -6.98
CA SER A 429 -19.42 -33.00 -7.59
C SER A 429 -19.99 -32.43 -8.90
N GLU A 430 -19.68 -31.17 -9.22
CA GLU A 430 -20.21 -30.46 -10.39
C GLU A 430 -19.22 -30.41 -11.56
N VAL A 431 -17.94 -30.76 -11.30
CA VAL A 431 -16.86 -30.73 -12.27
C VAL A 431 -16.14 -32.07 -12.35
N GLU A 432 -15.53 -32.36 -13.52
CA GLU A 432 -14.86 -33.62 -13.79
C GLU A 432 -13.38 -33.45 -14.22
N GLY A 433 -12.60 -34.55 -14.18
CA GLY A 433 -11.22 -34.60 -14.66
C GLY A 433 -10.31 -33.57 -13.98
N ASP A 434 -9.48 -32.90 -14.79
CA ASP A 434 -8.48 -31.95 -14.27
C ASP A 434 -9.10 -30.64 -13.76
N GLU A 435 -10.33 -30.33 -14.13
CA GLU A 435 -11.05 -29.20 -13.54
C GLU A 435 -11.35 -29.48 -12.06
N LYS A 436 -11.74 -30.72 -11.74
CA LYS A 436 -11.89 -31.18 -10.35
C LYS A 436 -10.59 -31.08 -9.56
N THR A 437 -9.47 -31.43 -10.19
CA THR A 437 -8.14 -31.26 -9.61
C THR A 437 -7.87 -29.79 -9.27
N GLY A 438 -8.22 -28.87 -10.16
CA GLY A 438 -8.12 -27.43 -9.90
C GLY A 438 -8.91 -26.96 -8.68
N VAL A 439 -10.14 -27.46 -8.50
CA VAL A 439 -10.95 -27.18 -7.32
C VAL A 439 -10.31 -27.71 -6.05
N GLN A 440 -9.77 -28.96 -6.09
CA GLN A 440 -9.10 -29.58 -4.94
C GLN A 440 -7.84 -28.83 -4.50
N ILE A 441 -7.09 -28.22 -5.43
CA ILE A 441 -5.93 -27.38 -5.11
C ILE A 441 -6.37 -26.20 -4.24
N ILE A 442 -7.45 -25.52 -4.62
CA ILE A 442 -7.97 -24.38 -3.84
C ILE A 442 -8.50 -24.85 -2.47
N VAL A 443 -9.24 -25.95 -2.40
CA VAL A 443 -9.69 -26.52 -1.11
C VAL A 443 -8.53 -26.75 -0.15
N LYS A 444 -7.39 -27.24 -0.63
CA LYS A 444 -6.19 -27.44 0.20
C LYS A 444 -5.53 -26.11 0.57
N ALA A 445 -5.39 -25.20 -0.39
CA ALA A 445 -4.78 -23.90 -0.15
C ALA A 445 -5.54 -23.07 0.90
N LEU A 446 -6.87 -23.10 0.90
CA LEU A 446 -7.71 -22.41 1.89
C LEU A 446 -7.46 -22.85 3.34
N GLN A 447 -6.85 -24.01 3.54
CA GLN A 447 -6.56 -24.56 4.87
C GLN A 447 -5.18 -24.14 5.39
N GLU A 448 -4.29 -23.65 4.54
CA GLU A 448 -2.90 -23.35 4.91
C GLU A 448 -2.75 -22.14 5.85
N PRO A 449 -3.53 -21.03 5.74
CA PRO A 449 -3.37 -19.92 6.66
C PRO A 449 -3.52 -20.30 8.14
N ILE A 450 -4.55 -21.02 8.50
CA ILE A 450 -4.75 -21.46 9.90
C ILE A 450 -3.70 -22.48 10.33
N ARG A 451 -3.25 -23.36 9.42
CA ARG A 451 -2.16 -24.30 9.70
C ARG A 451 -0.87 -23.57 10.01
N GLN A 452 -0.54 -22.55 9.22
CA GLN A 452 0.69 -21.78 9.42
C GLN A 452 0.64 -20.96 10.72
N ILE A 453 -0.50 -20.33 11.03
CA ILE A 453 -0.70 -19.63 12.31
C ILE A 453 -0.49 -20.55 13.50
N ALA A 454 -1.06 -21.76 13.45
CA ALA A 454 -0.87 -22.77 14.49
C ALA A 454 0.58 -23.23 14.57
N ALA A 455 1.24 -23.50 13.44
CA ALA A 455 2.65 -23.89 13.38
C ALA A 455 3.58 -22.82 13.97
N ASN A 456 3.34 -21.54 13.66
CA ASN A 456 4.08 -20.44 14.25
C ASN A 456 3.86 -20.32 15.78
N ALA A 457 2.73 -20.83 16.27
CA ALA A 457 2.44 -20.94 17.71
C ALA A 457 3.03 -22.22 18.36
N GLY A 458 3.67 -23.08 17.57
CA GLY A 458 4.24 -24.35 18.06
C GLY A 458 3.21 -25.48 18.20
N ILE A 459 2.05 -25.36 17.54
CA ILE A 459 0.93 -26.29 17.62
C ILE A 459 0.72 -26.98 16.27
N ASP A 460 0.32 -28.27 16.28
CA ASP A 460 -0.01 -28.98 15.05
C ASP A 460 -1.25 -28.37 14.36
N GLY A 461 -1.02 -27.75 13.21
CA GLY A 461 -2.08 -27.10 12.44
C GLY A 461 -3.12 -28.07 11.89
N SER A 462 -2.79 -29.35 11.72
CA SER A 462 -3.76 -30.36 11.26
C SER A 462 -4.79 -30.67 12.33
N VAL A 463 -4.37 -30.72 13.60
CA VAL A 463 -5.26 -30.94 14.75
C VAL A 463 -6.20 -29.73 14.92
N VAL A 464 -5.65 -28.51 14.78
CA VAL A 464 -6.45 -27.28 14.87
C VAL A 464 -7.50 -27.23 13.76
N LEU A 465 -7.09 -27.48 12.53
CA LEU A 465 -7.98 -27.48 11.37
C LEU A 465 -9.13 -28.50 11.52
N GLU A 466 -8.80 -29.73 11.89
CA GLU A 466 -9.79 -30.80 12.03
C GLU A 466 -10.84 -30.48 13.10
N LYS A 467 -10.41 -29.90 14.22
CA LYS A 467 -11.32 -29.49 15.28
C LYS A 467 -12.26 -28.35 14.85
N ILE A 468 -11.77 -27.40 14.03
CA ILE A 468 -12.60 -26.32 13.47
C ILE A 468 -13.62 -26.91 12.47
N LYS A 469 -13.18 -27.76 11.53
CA LYS A 469 -14.04 -28.39 10.53
C LYS A 469 -15.14 -29.25 11.19
N THR A 470 -14.77 -30.04 12.18
CA THR A 470 -15.71 -30.92 12.90
C THR A 470 -16.73 -30.15 13.71
N SER A 471 -16.44 -28.92 14.15
CA SER A 471 -17.41 -28.08 14.87
C SER A 471 -18.66 -27.75 14.03
N GLY A 472 -18.50 -27.64 12.71
CA GLY A 472 -19.57 -27.26 11.77
C GLY A 472 -20.13 -25.85 11.97
N LYS A 473 -19.51 -25.04 12.82
CA LYS A 473 -19.98 -23.69 13.18
C LYS A 473 -19.20 -22.64 12.38
N VAL A 474 -19.92 -21.75 11.69
CA VAL A 474 -19.32 -20.56 11.05
C VAL A 474 -18.81 -19.62 12.15
N GLY A 475 -17.61 -19.09 11.97
CA GLY A 475 -16.96 -18.19 12.94
C GLY A 475 -16.22 -18.88 14.07
N TYR A 476 -16.39 -20.19 14.27
CA TYR A 476 -15.64 -20.93 15.28
C TYR A 476 -14.21 -21.18 14.78
N GLY A 477 -13.22 -20.71 15.52
CA GLY A 477 -11.82 -20.75 15.16
C GLY A 477 -10.88 -21.01 16.33
N PHE A 478 -9.61 -20.73 16.12
CA PHE A 478 -8.55 -20.94 17.10
C PHE A 478 -7.80 -19.65 17.39
N ASP A 479 -7.90 -19.15 18.63
CA ASP A 479 -7.07 -18.08 19.15
C ASP A 479 -5.66 -18.63 19.46
N ALA A 480 -4.73 -18.41 18.53
CA ALA A 480 -3.36 -18.89 18.66
C ALA A 480 -2.54 -18.16 19.74
N TYR A 481 -2.98 -16.98 20.19
CA TYR A 481 -2.34 -16.27 21.28
C TYR A 481 -2.63 -16.92 22.63
N LYS A 482 -3.93 -17.19 22.89
CA LYS A 482 -4.41 -17.82 24.13
C LYS A 482 -4.46 -19.34 24.07
N GLU A 483 -4.25 -19.94 22.89
CA GLU A 483 -4.33 -21.38 22.62
C GLU A 483 -5.71 -21.99 22.95
N VAL A 484 -6.77 -21.24 22.67
CA VAL A 484 -8.15 -21.67 22.93
C VAL A 484 -9.02 -21.61 21.68
N TYR A 485 -10.05 -22.45 21.64
CA TYR A 485 -11.05 -22.44 20.57
C TYR A 485 -12.23 -21.56 20.99
N CYS A 486 -12.64 -20.65 20.13
CA CYS A 486 -13.71 -19.69 20.43
C CYS A 486 -14.46 -19.24 19.16
N ASP A 487 -15.55 -18.52 19.36
CA ASP A 487 -16.12 -17.70 18.30
C ASP A 487 -15.21 -16.49 18.06
N MET A 488 -14.62 -16.41 16.85
CA MET A 488 -13.58 -15.44 16.54
C MET A 488 -14.09 -14.02 16.54
N ILE A 489 -15.31 -13.80 16.01
CA ILE A 489 -15.90 -12.46 15.95
C ILE A 489 -16.21 -11.96 17.36
N SER A 490 -16.84 -12.81 18.19
CA SER A 490 -17.13 -12.46 19.59
C SER A 490 -15.87 -12.24 20.42
N ALA A 491 -14.79 -12.96 20.10
CA ALA A 491 -13.48 -12.79 20.75
C ALA A 491 -12.72 -11.55 20.26
N GLY A 492 -13.24 -10.85 19.24
CA GLY A 492 -12.59 -9.68 18.65
C GLY A 492 -11.46 -10.01 17.69
N ILE A 493 -11.32 -11.28 17.27
CA ILE A 493 -10.32 -11.73 16.30
C ILE A 493 -10.97 -11.71 14.92
N VAL A 494 -10.80 -10.61 14.21
CA VAL A 494 -11.48 -10.32 12.95
C VAL A 494 -10.48 -9.88 11.89
N ASP A 495 -10.75 -10.27 10.64
CA ASP A 495 -9.99 -9.83 9.46
C ASP A 495 -10.92 -9.02 8.54
N PRO A 496 -10.42 -8.01 7.79
CA PRO A 496 -11.21 -7.35 6.77
C PRO A 496 -11.57 -8.31 5.63
N ALA A 497 -12.82 -8.30 5.20
CA ALA A 497 -13.27 -9.15 4.10
C ALA A 497 -12.53 -8.82 2.79
N LYS A 498 -12.24 -7.54 2.53
CA LYS A 498 -11.47 -7.08 1.38
C LYS A 498 -10.05 -7.65 1.37
N VAL A 499 -9.35 -7.65 2.51
CA VAL A 499 -8.01 -8.24 2.67
C VAL A 499 -8.05 -9.73 2.37
N THR A 500 -8.97 -10.44 3.02
CA THR A 500 -9.12 -11.90 2.91
C THR A 500 -9.38 -12.33 1.45
N ARG A 501 -10.34 -11.69 0.75
CA ARG A 501 -10.63 -12.06 -0.65
C ARG A 501 -9.52 -11.67 -1.62
N SER A 502 -8.94 -10.46 -1.46
CA SER A 502 -7.90 -9.97 -2.38
C SER A 502 -6.63 -10.82 -2.31
N ALA A 503 -6.26 -11.28 -1.11
CA ALA A 503 -5.15 -12.21 -0.92
C ALA A 503 -5.38 -13.52 -1.69
N LEU A 504 -6.59 -14.08 -1.64
CA LEU A 504 -6.95 -15.30 -2.38
C LEU A 504 -6.97 -15.10 -3.89
N GLU A 505 -7.57 -14.01 -4.37
CA GLU A 505 -7.68 -13.68 -5.79
C GLU A 505 -6.30 -13.47 -6.43
N ASN A 506 -5.43 -12.67 -5.79
CA ASN A 506 -4.07 -12.40 -6.28
C ASN A 506 -3.19 -13.64 -6.24
N ALA A 507 -3.26 -14.43 -5.17
CA ALA A 507 -2.55 -15.70 -5.06
C ALA A 507 -2.94 -16.67 -6.19
N ALA A 508 -4.23 -16.83 -6.46
CA ALA A 508 -4.72 -17.74 -7.50
C ALA A 508 -4.37 -17.24 -8.91
N SER A 509 -4.42 -15.93 -9.14
CA SER A 509 -4.07 -15.32 -10.42
C SER A 509 -2.64 -15.71 -10.82
N VAL A 510 -1.66 -15.41 -9.99
CA VAL A 510 -0.25 -15.67 -10.28
C VAL A 510 0.04 -17.18 -10.25
N SER A 511 -0.47 -17.92 -9.26
CA SER A 511 -0.26 -19.37 -9.19
C SER A 511 -0.74 -20.09 -10.45
N SER A 512 -1.90 -19.68 -11.00
CA SER A 512 -2.43 -20.27 -12.24
C SER A 512 -1.53 -20.01 -13.45
N MET A 513 -0.81 -18.88 -13.46
CA MET A 513 0.17 -18.57 -14.52
C MET A 513 1.44 -19.39 -14.35
N VAL A 514 1.96 -19.52 -13.12
CA VAL A 514 3.09 -20.40 -12.81
C VAL A 514 2.81 -21.84 -13.27
N LEU A 515 1.63 -22.36 -12.95
CA LEU A 515 1.25 -23.74 -13.31
C LEU A 515 1.07 -23.96 -14.82
N THR A 516 0.78 -22.91 -15.59
CA THR A 516 0.67 -22.99 -17.06
C THR A 516 1.97 -22.67 -17.78
N THR A 517 3.05 -22.35 -17.05
CA THR A 517 4.36 -22.03 -17.63
C THR A 517 5.13 -23.31 -17.96
N GLU A 518 5.67 -23.39 -19.19
CA GLU A 518 6.43 -24.54 -19.67
C GLU A 518 7.91 -24.22 -19.92
N ALA A 519 8.26 -22.97 -20.18
CA ALA A 519 9.63 -22.56 -20.46
C ALA A 519 9.98 -21.22 -19.78
N LEU A 520 11.22 -21.11 -19.33
CA LEU A 520 11.82 -19.91 -18.77
C LEU A 520 12.96 -19.44 -19.64
N VAL A 521 13.06 -18.14 -19.86
CA VAL A 521 14.10 -17.52 -20.68
C VAL A 521 14.78 -16.42 -19.88
N ALA A 522 16.06 -16.60 -19.55
CA ALA A 522 16.87 -15.64 -18.80
C ALA A 522 18.00 -15.07 -19.65
N ASP A 523 18.51 -13.91 -19.30
CA ASP A 523 19.74 -13.39 -19.85
C ASP A 523 20.94 -14.18 -19.31
N LYS A 524 21.91 -14.48 -20.19
CA LYS A 524 23.16 -15.07 -19.75
C LYS A 524 23.95 -14.02 -18.98
N PRO A 525 24.39 -14.29 -17.73
CA PRO A 525 25.23 -13.37 -16.99
C PRO A 525 26.47 -12.99 -17.82
N GLU A 526 26.76 -11.69 -17.91
CA GLU A 526 28.00 -11.24 -18.51
C GLU A 526 29.17 -11.60 -17.58
N PRO A 527 30.27 -12.15 -18.11
CA PRO A 527 31.46 -12.34 -17.30
C PRO A 527 31.91 -10.99 -16.75
N PRO A 528 32.41 -10.92 -15.51
CA PRO A 528 32.90 -9.69 -14.95
C PRO A 528 33.92 -9.06 -15.91
N ALA A 529 33.77 -7.76 -16.19
CA ALA A 529 34.67 -7.03 -17.05
C ALA A 529 36.12 -7.26 -16.55
N PRO A 530 37.09 -7.60 -17.44
CA PRO A 530 38.46 -7.78 -17.00
C PRO A 530 38.92 -6.51 -16.29
N ALA A 531 39.49 -6.66 -15.08
CA ALA A 531 40.02 -5.55 -14.33
C ALA A 531 40.95 -4.74 -15.26
N ALA A 532 40.69 -3.45 -15.39
CA ALA A 532 41.56 -2.57 -16.18
C ALA A 532 43.01 -2.79 -15.70
N PRO A 533 43.96 -3.03 -16.64
CA PRO A 533 45.35 -3.23 -16.25
C PRO A 533 45.77 -2.00 -15.46
N GLY A 534 46.17 -2.22 -14.20
CA GLY A 534 46.58 -1.16 -13.28
C GLY A 534 47.61 -0.30 -14.00
N ALA A 535 47.38 1.01 -14.02
CA ALA A 535 48.37 1.98 -14.43
C ALA A 535 49.62 1.71 -13.60
N GLY A 536 50.59 1.10 -14.21
CA GLY A 536 51.89 0.83 -13.56
C GLY A 536 52.40 2.13 -13.01
N MET A 537 52.65 2.18 -11.70
CA MET A 537 53.47 3.19 -11.08
C MET A 537 54.83 3.12 -11.79
N GLY A 538 55.06 4.08 -12.70
CA GLY A 538 56.35 4.34 -13.23
C GLY A 538 57.31 4.65 -12.10
N ASP A 539 58.26 3.77 -11.94
CA ASP A 539 59.49 3.94 -11.20
C ASP A 539 60.14 5.27 -11.61
N MET A 540 60.07 6.29 -10.78
CA MET A 540 60.97 7.45 -10.84
C MET A 540 62.08 7.21 -9.86
N GLY A 541 63.01 6.32 -10.27
CA GLY A 541 64.33 6.25 -9.67
C GLY A 541 65.18 7.45 -10.06
N GLY A 542 65.73 8.09 -9.03
CA GLY A 542 67.04 8.69 -9.03
C GLY A 542 67.24 10.04 -9.70
N MET A 543 67.55 11.04 -8.92
CA MET A 543 68.87 11.72 -8.97
C MET A 543 68.86 12.98 -8.08
N TYR A 544 69.83 12.94 -7.16
CA TYR A 544 70.39 14.03 -6.36
C TYR A 544 69.56 14.63 -5.23
#